data_ac4bf50ccceefffd4de13a431df49f46
#
_entry.id   ac4bf50ccceefffd4de13a431df49f46
#
_cell.length_a   1.000
_cell.length_b   1.000
_cell.length_c   1.000
_cell.angle_alpha   90.00
_cell.angle_beta   90.00
_cell.angle_gamma   90.00
#
_symmetry.space_group_name_H-M   'P 1'
#
loop_
_entity.id
_entity.type
_entity.pdbx_description
1 polymer ?
#
loop_
_entity_poly.entity_id
_entity_poly.type
_entity_poly.pdbx_seq_one_letter_code
_entity_poly.pdbx_strand_id
1 'polypeptide(L)'
;MNYKSTKIIALFAFGVCTAVNAQKTDATAPLHLMQPDYPTPYVIPQKESIKVVLDRVYNFLDKNSASKIVDANTKVAITDYKKRNQDIVFEPGAFRLTSYEWGVTYAGMLLASKATGEKYFADYTNKRIQLIADIAANYDEKNIKDKDMLKTLHPEALDFAGALCAAFIKAKKEGLKANADPFINNYIDFISNKQFRLKDGTLARNRPQDNTLWLDDMFMSVPALAQMGSATGDVKYFDDAVKQVNQFSKRMFNEQKGIYMHGWVESMSVHPQFHWARANGWAVMTMVELLEVLPKNHPGYPQVLAQLQKHIAGLVQYQDGTGFWHQLLDKNDTYLETSATAIYAYSIARAINRGYVDKMTYAPAVLLAWNAVATKVNDKGQVEGTCVGTGMGFDPAFYYYRPVSVFAAHGYGPVLLAGAEVILLLNDSQFQINDSSIQLKIEGKNNLHK
;
A
#
# COMPACT_ATOMS: atom_id res chain seq x y z
N MET A 1 28.11 -5.46 -88.60
CA MET A 1 26.81 -5.56 -87.90
C MET A 1 26.90 -4.88 -86.56
N ASN A 2 26.45 -3.62 -86.54
CA ASN A 2 26.55 -2.79 -85.35
C ASN A 2 25.21 -2.77 -84.58
N TYR A 3 25.20 -3.30 -83.38
CA TYR A 3 24.04 -3.15 -82.46
C TYR A 3 24.25 -1.93 -81.57
N LYS A 4 23.41 -0.92 -81.79
CA LYS A 4 23.29 0.22 -80.89
C LYS A 4 22.37 -0.16 -79.73
N SER A 5 22.84 -0.20 -78.50
CA SER A 5 22.03 -0.38 -77.32
C SER A 5 21.53 0.97 -76.83
N THR A 6 20.24 1.18 -76.86
CA THR A 6 19.59 2.38 -76.28
C THR A 6 19.38 2.19 -74.82
N LYS A 7 20.02 3.05 -73.99
CA LYS A 7 19.81 3.12 -72.56
C LYS A 7 18.57 3.97 -72.29
N ILE A 8 17.51 3.34 -71.73
CA ILE A 8 16.34 4.02 -71.21
C ILE A 8 16.69 4.45 -69.78
N ILE A 9 16.76 5.75 -69.54
CA ILE A 9 16.90 6.34 -68.20
C ILE A 9 15.49 6.53 -67.68
N ALA A 10 15.08 5.71 -66.71
CA ALA A 10 13.84 5.93 -65.98
C ALA A 10 14.07 6.99 -64.89
N LEU A 11 13.48 8.14 -65.03
CA LEU A 11 13.45 9.20 -64.03
C LEU A 11 12.40 8.83 -62.97
N PHE A 12 12.83 8.37 -61.79
CA PHE A 12 11.96 8.25 -60.64
C PHE A 12 11.75 9.65 -60.04
N ALA A 13 10.61 10.23 -60.25
CA ALA A 13 10.16 11.43 -59.54
C ALA A 13 9.76 11.04 -58.12
N PHE A 14 10.61 11.28 -57.11
CA PHE A 14 10.23 11.24 -55.70
C PHE A 14 9.32 12.43 -55.43
N GLY A 15 8.00 12.19 -55.41
CA GLY A 15 7.04 13.12 -54.87
C GLY A 15 7.21 13.20 -53.33
N VAL A 16 7.88 14.25 -52.85
CA VAL A 16 7.85 14.60 -51.45
C VAL A 16 6.46 15.13 -51.14
N CYS A 17 5.55 14.27 -50.62
CA CYS A 17 4.33 14.71 -49.98
C CYS A 17 4.75 15.44 -48.70
N THR A 18 4.92 16.79 -48.82
CA THR A 18 4.88 17.65 -47.64
C THR A 18 3.47 17.60 -47.10
N ALA A 19 3.25 16.84 -46.00
CA ALA A 19 2.03 16.95 -45.25
C ALA A 19 2.01 18.39 -44.69
N VAL A 20 1.25 19.25 -45.33
CA VAL A 20 0.92 20.57 -44.81
C VAL A 20 0.06 20.29 -43.56
N ASN A 21 0.67 20.38 -42.39
CA ASN A 21 -0.12 20.43 -41.16
C ASN A 21 -1.02 21.64 -41.22
N ALA A 22 -2.26 21.43 -41.69
CA ALA A 22 -3.27 22.51 -41.67
C ALA A 22 -3.39 23.01 -40.24
N GLN A 23 -3.19 24.29 -40.05
CA GLN A 23 -3.30 24.94 -38.74
C GLN A 23 -4.71 24.67 -38.17
N LYS A 24 -4.76 23.97 -37.03
CA LYS A 24 -6.01 23.72 -36.33
C LYS A 24 -6.48 25.00 -35.67
N THR A 25 -7.72 25.39 -35.93
CA THR A 25 -8.39 26.56 -35.37
C THR A 25 -9.79 26.17 -34.91
N ASP A 26 -10.45 26.98 -34.10
CA ASP A 26 -11.84 26.73 -33.68
C ASP A 26 -12.81 26.55 -34.86
N ALA A 27 -12.49 27.17 -36.02
CA ALA A 27 -13.27 26.98 -37.23
C ALA A 27 -13.03 25.68 -37.98
N THR A 28 -11.88 25.03 -37.77
CA THR A 28 -11.47 23.83 -38.52
C THR A 28 -11.44 22.55 -37.66
N ALA A 29 -11.41 22.67 -36.34
CA ALA A 29 -11.39 21.54 -35.40
C ALA A 29 -11.96 21.96 -34.04
N PRO A 30 -12.62 21.05 -33.31
CA PRO A 30 -13.06 21.30 -31.92
C PRO A 30 -11.83 21.27 -31.00
N LEU A 31 -11.20 22.47 -30.79
CA LEU A 31 -9.93 22.57 -30.06
C LEU A 31 -10.02 22.01 -28.60
N HIS A 32 -11.19 22.11 -27.95
CA HIS A 32 -11.43 21.62 -26.61
C HIS A 32 -11.36 20.08 -26.50
N LEU A 33 -11.46 19.35 -27.62
CA LEU A 33 -11.33 17.88 -27.68
C LEU A 33 -9.93 17.41 -28.13
N MET A 34 -9.01 18.36 -28.38
CA MET A 34 -7.66 17.99 -28.79
C MET A 34 -6.91 17.35 -27.64
N GLN A 35 -6.19 16.26 -27.95
CA GLN A 35 -5.25 15.69 -27.00
C GLN A 35 -3.98 16.54 -26.94
N PRO A 36 -3.36 16.68 -25.74
CA PRO A 36 -2.05 17.30 -25.60
C PRO A 36 -1.00 16.55 -26.45
N ASP A 37 -0.03 17.28 -26.95
CA ASP A 37 1.13 16.71 -27.68
C ASP A 37 2.29 16.28 -26.75
N TYR A 38 2.05 16.29 -25.46
CA TYR A 38 2.96 15.82 -24.40
C TYR A 38 2.34 14.63 -23.66
N PRO A 39 3.16 13.79 -22.97
CA PRO A 39 2.66 12.62 -22.24
C PRO A 39 1.63 13.00 -21.17
N THR A 40 0.53 12.26 -21.12
CA THR A 40 -0.53 12.41 -20.12
C THR A 40 -0.67 11.10 -19.32
N PRO A 41 -1.17 11.15 -18.06
CA PRO A 41 -1.39 9.94 -17.25
C PRO A 41 -2.69 9.20 -17.64
N TYR A 42 -3.41 9.62 -18.67
CA TYR A 42 -4.70 9.08 -19.08
C TYR A 42 -4.57 7.75 -19.82
N VAL A 43 -4.33 6.68 -19.06
CA VAL A 43 -4.35 5.30 -19.58
C VAL A 43 -5.35 4.51 -18.75
N ILE A 44 -6.19 3.71 -19.43
CA ILE A 44 -7.00 2.70 -18.75
C ILE A 44 -6.13 1.46 -18.59
N PRO A 45 -5.69 1.13 -17.38
CA PRO A 45 -4.79 0.00 -17.18
C PRO A 45 -5.49 -1.31 -17.55
N GLN A 46 -4.72 -2.22 -18.15
CA GLN A 46 -5.20 -3.57 -18.46
C GLN A 46 -4.77 -4.53 -17.35
N LYS A 47 -5.61 -5.50 -16.99
CA LYS A 47 -5.34 -6.46 -15.90
C LYS A 47 -4.04 -7.23 -16.11
N GLU A 48 -3.75 -7.58 -17.36
CA GLU A 48 -2.51 -8.24 -17.75
C GLU A 48 -1.29 -7.37 -17.49
N SER A 49 -1.36 -6.09 -17.82
CA SER A 49 -0.27 -5.13 -17.56
C SER A 49 -0.04 -4.93 -16.06
N ILE A 50 -1.13 -4.88 -15.28
CA ILE A 50 -1.04 -4.81 -13.81
C ILE A 50 -0.36 -6.07 -13.28
N LYS A 51 -0.77 -7.26 -13.73
CA LYS A 51 -0.16 -8.53 -13.33
C LYS A 51 1.34 -8.55 -13.61
N VAL A 52 1.79 -8.07 -14.77
CA VAL A 52 3.23 -7.98 -15.10
C VAL A 52 3.99 -7.13 -14.09
N VAL A 53 3.41 -6.02 -13.61
CA VAL A 53 4.02 -5.20 -12.55
C VAL A 53 4.11 -5.98 -11.24
N LEU A 54 3.02 -6.67 -10.83
CA LEU A 54 3.01 -7.49 -9.62
C LEU A 54 4.02 -8.64 -9.69
N ASP A 55 4.17 -9.28 -10.85
CA ASP A 55 5.14 -10.36 -11.08
C ASP A 55 6.58 -9.86 -10.94
N ARG A 56 6.90 -8.67 -11.45
CA ARG A 56 8.24 -8.06 -11.25
C ARG A 56 8.52 -7.84 -9.77
N VAL A 57 7.56 -7.30 -9.03
CA VAL A 57 7.68 -7.10 -7.57
C VAL A 57 7.87 -8.43 -6.85
N TYR A 58 7.03 -9.42 -7.15
CA TYR A 58 7.13 -10.77 -6.58
C TYR A 58 8.52 -11.37 -6.80
N ASN A 59 9.00 -11.39 -8.06
CA ASN A 59 10.29 -11.97 -8.41
C ASN A 59 11.46 -11.28 -7.68
N PHE A 60 11.39 -9.95 -7.55
CA PHE A 60 12.39 -9.21 -6.77
C PHE A 60 12.36 -9.59 -5.28
N LEU A 61 11.19 -9.64 -4.68
CA LEU A 61 11.04 -9.98 -3.25
C LEU A 61 11.40 -11.43 -2.97
N ASP A 62 11.00 -12.38 -3.82
CA ASP A 62 11.32 -13.79 -3.63
C ASP A 62 12.81 -14.07 -3.66
N LYS A 63 13.55 -13.34 -4.53
CA LYS A 63 15.00 -13.43 -4.62
C LYS A 63 15.74 -12.71 -3.48
N ASN A 64 15.18 -11.65 -2.90
CA ASN A 64 15.87 -10.74 -1.98
C ASN A 64 15.37 -10.81 -0.53
N SER A 65 14.47 -11.72 -0.21
CA SER A 65 14.03 -11.99 1.17
C SER A 65 14.35 -13.43 1.56
N ALA A 66 14.67 -13.64 2.83
CA ALA A 66 15.05 -14.97 3.34
C ALA A 66 14.01 -16.05 2.98
N SER A 67 14.49 -17.20 2.51
CA SER A 67 13.69 -18.36 2.18
C SER A 67 14.09 -19.61 2.96
N LYS A 68 15.15 -19.53 3.75
CA LYS A 68 15.69 -20.63 4.58
C LYS A 68 16.36 -20.11 5.84
N ILE A 69 16.62 -21.03 6.74
CA ILE A 69 17.35 -20.83 7.98
C ILE A 69 18.79 -21.29 7.76
N VAL A 70 19.74 -20.56 8.33
CA VAL A 70 21.16 -20.87 8.26
C VAL A 70 21.79 -20.82 9.66
N ASP A 71 22.88 -21.53 9.84
CA ASP A 71 23.77 -21.33 10.96
C ASP A 71 24.45 -19.94 10.88
N ALA A 72 24.44 -19.19 11.96
CA ALA A 72 24.93 -17.82 12.00
C ALA A 72 26.44 -17.70 11.67
N ASN A 73 27.21 -18.74 12.01
CA ASN A 73 28.67 -18.75 11.86
C ASN A 73 29.09 -19.28 10.50
N THR A 74 28.57 -20.48 10.14
CA THR A 74 28.98 -21.21 8.93
C THR A 74 28.21 -20.82 7.68
N LYS A 75 27.03 -20.17 7.85
CA LYS A 75 26.06 -19.83 6.78
C LYS A 75 25.50 -21.06 6.05
N VAL A 76 25.71 -22.24 6.57
CA VAL A 76 25.16 -23.48 6.02
C VAL A 76 23.66 -23.57 6.33
N ALA A 77 22.87 -23.98 5.34
CA ALA A 77 21.42 -24.16 5.52
C ALA A 77 21.13 -25.25 6.56
N ILE A 78 20.21 -24.95 7.47
CA ILE A 78 19.72 -25.87 8.49
C ILE A 78 18.37 -26.39 8.03
N THR A 79 18.23 -27.72 7.98
CA THR A 79 17.00 -28.42 7.59
C THR A 79 16.39 -29.22 8.73
N ASP A 80 17.18 -29.55 9.76
CA ASP A 80 16.71 -30.22 10.97
C ASP A 80 16.45 -29.19 12.08
N TYR A 81 15.22 -28.81 12.24
CA TYR A 81 14.78 -27.85 13.25
C TYR A 81 14.47 -28.49 14.63
N LYS A 82 14.73 -29.78 14.80
CA LYS A 82 14.41 -30.48 16.07
C LYS A 82 15.42 -30.19 17.16
N LYS A 83 16.62 -29.75 16.79
CA LYS A 83 17.67 -29.38 17.76
C LYS A 83 17.57 -27.88 18.03
N ARG A 84 17.30 -27.52 19.27
CA ARG A 84 17.42 -26.13 19.72
C ARG A 84 18.86 -25.67 19.55
N ASN A 85 19.09 -24.74 18.64
CA ASN A 85 20.38 -24.18 18.34
C ASN A 85 20.32 -22.66 18.41
N GLN A 86 21.17 -22.06 19.23
CA GLN A 86 21.27 -20.62 19.45
C GLN A 86 21.85 -19.87 18.25
N ASP A 87 22.55 -20.58 17.37
CA ASP A 87 23.22 -19.98 16.20
C ASP A 87 22.33 -19.99 14.94
N ILE A 88 21.06 -20.29 15.08
CA ILE A 88 20.08 -20.25 13.98
C ILE A 88 19.65 -18.82 13.70
N VAL A 89 19.76 -18.40 12.43
CA VAL A 89 19.27 -17.10 11.95
C VAL A 89 18.62 -17.28 10.57
N PHE A 90 17.81 -16.30 10.16
CA PHE A 90 17.39 -16.23 8.76
C PHE A 90 18.61 -16.03 7.85
N GLU A 91 18.58 -16.62 6.67
CA GLU A 91 19.60 -16.29 5.68
C GLU A 91 19.61 -14.77 5.42
N PRO A 92 20.80 -14.16 5.15
CA PRO A 92 20.88 -12.74 4.83
C PRO A 92 20.02 -12.41 3.62
N GLY A 93 19.21 -11.36 3.74
CA GLY A 93 18.36 -10.81 2.69
C GLY A 93 18.34 -9.29 2.78
N ALA A 94 17.77 -8.64 1.76
CA ALA A 94 17.64 -7.20 1.75
C ALA A 94 16.53 -6.68 2.70
N PHE A 95 15.65 -7.58 3.15
CA PHE A 95 14.46 -7.24 3.93
C PHE A 95 14.27 -8.15 5.13
N ARG A 96 13.68 -7.61 6.20
CA ARG A 96 13.33 -8.35 7.42
C ARG A 96 11.95 -9.01 7.26
N LEU A 97 11.84 -10.31 7.58
CA LEU A 97 10.59 -11.05 7.45
C LEU A 97 9.55 -10.72 8.54
N THR A 98 10.00 -10.13 9.64
CA THR A 98 9.20 -9.93 10.86
C THR A 98 8.97 -8.46 11.20
N SER A 99 9.02 -7.58 10.21
CA SER A 99 8.68 -6.16 10.34
C SER A 99 7.22 -5.89 9.95
N TYR A 100 6.67 -4.75 10.36
CA TYR A 100 5.30 -4.36 9.96
C TYR A 100 5.15 -4.19 8.44
N GLU A 101 6.19 -3.72 7.76
CA GLU A 101 6.19 -3.60 6.30
C GLU A 101 6.02 -4.97 5.65
N TRP A 102 6.57 -6.02 6.29
CA TRP A 102 6.39 -7.39 5.81
C TRP A 102 5.00 -7.94 6.14
N GLY A 103 4.38 -7.51 7.23
CA GLY A 103 2.97 -7.77 7.48
C GLY A 103 2.08 -7.24 6.34
N VAL A 104 2.35 -6.01 5.88
CA VAL A 104 1.66 -5.42 4.71
C VAL A 104 1.97 -6.20 3.42
N THR A 105 3.23 -6.61 3.23
CA THR A 105 3.66 -7.40 2.07
C THR A 105 2.98 -8.77 2.04
N TYR A 106 2.89 -9.46 3.17
CA TYR A 106 2.17 -10.74 3.27
C TYR A 106 0.69 -10.60 2.90
N ALA A 107 0.02 -9.56 3.43
CA ALA A 107 -1.37 -9.27 3.07
C ALA A 107 -1.52 -8.92 1.58
N GLY A 108 -0.56 -8.17 1.01
CA GLY A 108 -0.51 -7.83 -0.40
C GLY A 108 -0.35 -9.05 -1.30
N MET A 109 0.52 -9.98 -0.94
CA MET A 109 0.70 -11.25 -1.65
C MET A 109 -0.57 -12.12 -1.62
N LEU A 110 -1.24 -12.24 -0.46
CA LEU A 110 -2.51 -12.96 -0.37
C LEU A 110 -3.59 -12.34 -1.28
N LEU A 111 -3.70 -11.00 -1.27
CA LEU A 111 -4.66 -10.31 -2.11
C LEU A 111 -4.31 -10.43 -3.61
N ALA A 112 -3.02 -10.35 -3.97
CA ALA A 112 -2.56 -10.55 -5.34
C ALA A 112 -2.90 -11.96 -5.86
N SER A 113 -2.72 -12.99 -5.02
CA SER A 113 -3.14 -14.35 -5.35
C SER A 113 -4.64 -14.43 -5.66
N LYS A 114 -5.47 -13.80 -4.81
CA LYS A 114 -6.93 -13.78 -4.99
C LYS A 114 -7.35 -13.02 -6.25
N ALA A 115 -6.72 -11.88 -6.54
CA ALA A 115 -7.10 -11.03 -7.66
C ALA A 115 -6.64 -11.60 -9.02
N THR A 116 -5.49 -12.27 -9.06
CA THR A 116 -4.89 -12.81 -10.29
C THR A 116 -5.20 -14.30 -10.51
N GLY A 117 -5.58 -15.04 -9.46
CA GLY A 117 -5.70 -16.51 -9.49
C GLY A 117 -4.36 -17.25 -9.35
N GLU A 118 -3.25 -16.55 -9.27
CA GLU A 118 -1.90 -17.12 -9.23
C GLU A 118 -1.47 -17.53 -7.83
N LYS A 119 -1.30 -18.81 -7.59
CA LYS A 119 -1.01 -19.36 -6.25
C LYS A 119 0.36 -18.98 -5.68
N TYR A 120 1.36 -18.73 -6.54
CA TYR A 120 2.72 -18.43 -6.09
C TYR A 120 2.79 -17.18 -5.20
N PHE A 121 1.89 -16.22 -5.37
CA PHE A 121 1.79 -15.08 -4.45
C PHE A 121 1.43 -15.53 -3.02
N ALA A 122 0.37 -16.33 -2.86
CA ALA A 122 0.00 -16.85 -1.54
C ALA A 122 1.08 -17.79 -0.97
N ASP A 123 1.71 -18.59 -1.83
CA ASP A 123 2.80 -19.49 -1.44
C ASP A 123 4.02 -18.74 -0.89
N TYR A 124 4.29 -17.54 -1.39
CA TYR A 124 5.32 -16.66 -0.82
C TYR A 124 5.06 -16.39 0.67
N THR A 125 3.85 -15.94 1.00
CA THR A 125 3.43 -15.66 2.37
C THR A 125 3.46 -16.92 3.23
N ASN A 126 2.86 -18.02 2.75
CA ASN A 126 2.76 -19.25 3.48
C ASN A 126 4.13 -19.85 3.83
N LYS A 127 5.06 -19.85 2.88
CA LYS A 127 6.43 -20.36 3.09
C LYS A 127 7.18 -19.55 4.15
N ARG A 128 7.05 -18.23 4.14
CA ARG A 128 7.78 -17.37 5.08
C ARG A 128 7.18 -17.36 6.48
N ILE A 129 5.85 -17.41 6.60
CA ILE A 129 5.22 -17.61 7.91
C ILE A 129 5.56 -19.00 8.47
N GLN A 130 5.60 -20.06 7.64
CA GLN A 130 6.05 -21.38 8.05
C GLN A 130 7.49 -21.32 8.57
N LEU A 131 8.38 -20.64 7.85
CA LEU A 131 9.78 -20.47 8.25
C LEU A 131 9.92 -19.76 9.62
N ILE A 132 9.13 -18.71 9.86
CA ILE A 132 9.07 -18.02 11.15
C ILE A 132 8.59 -18.96 12.25
N ALA A 133 7.56 -19.75 12.00
CA ALA A 133 7.01 -20.71 12.95
C ALA A 133 8.02 -21.83 13.27
N ASP A 134 8.71 -22.35 12.25
CA ASP A 134 9.72 -23.41 12.41
C ASP A 134 10.92 -22.93 13.23
N ILE A 135 11.40 -21.72 12.97
CA ILE A 135 12.46 -21.11 13.78
C ILE A 135 12.01 -20.98 15.23
N ALA A 136 10.87 -20.33 15.47
CA ALA A 136 10.38 -20.06 16.82
C ALA A 136 10.20 -21.31 17.66
N ALA A 137 9.71 -22.40 17.05
CA ALA A 137 9.55 -23.67 17.76
C ALA A 137 10.86 -24.28 18.28
N ASN A 138 11.99 -23.88 17.72
CA ASN A 138 13.31 -24.45 17.97
C ASN A 138 14.30 -23.48 18.63
N TYR A 139 13.88 -22.23 18.91
CA TYR A 139 14.72 -21.29 19.63
C TYR A 139 14.78 -21.58 21.13
N ASP A 140 15.99 -21.42 21.69
CA ASP A 140 16.15 -21.19 23.12
C ASP A 140 16.00 -19.69 23.39
N GLU A 141 14.85 -19.27 23.92
CA GLU A 141 14.52 -17.87 24.17
C GLU A 141 15.56 -17.13 25.02
N LYS A 142 16.31 -17.84 25.88
CA LYS A 142 17.33 -17.24 26.74
C LYS A 142 18.58 -16.82 25.99
N ASN A 143 18.78 -17.34 24.79
CA ASN A 143 20.04 -17.18 24.04
C ASN A 143 19.84 -16.77 22.58
N ILE A 144 18.68 -16.17 22.24
CA ILE A 144 18.39 -15.72 20.87
C ILE A 144 19.39 -14.64 20.43
N LYS A 145 20.17 -14.93 19.39
CA LYS A 145 21.09 -13.97 18.75
C LYS A 145 20.42 -13.15 17.66
N ASP A 146 19.35 -13.66 17.05
CA ASP A 146 18.57 -12.97 16.04
C ASP A 146 17.64 -11.94 16.70
N LYS A 147 17.99 -10.66 16.55
CA LYS A 147 17.23 -9.56 17.15
C LYS A 147 15.83 -9.40 16.56
N ASP A 148 15.63 -9.77 15.32
CA ASP A 148 14.31 -9.67 14.67
C ASP A 148 13.38 -10.77 15.20
N MET A 149 13.90 -11.99 15.41
CA MET A 149 13.15 -13.05 16.09
C MET A 149 12.84 -12.70 17.54
N LEU A 150 13.80 -12.11 18.26
CA LEU A 150 13.57 -11.69 19.64
C LEU A 150 12.40 -10.72 19.73
N LYS A 151 12.34 -9.72 18.86
CA LYS A 151 11.22 -8.76 18.80
C LYS A 151 9.91 -9.39 18.31
N THR A 152 9.98 -10.44 17.52
CA THR A 152 8.82 -11.22 17.09
C THR A 152 8.20 -12.02 18.25
N LEU A 153 9.05 -12.60 19.11
CA LEU A 153 8.63 -13.34 20.28
C LEU A 153 8.26 -12.42 21.46
N HIS A 154 8.94 -11.30 21.59
CA HIS A 154 8.74 -10.30 22.65
C HIS A 154 8.56 -8.92 22.06
N PRO A 155 7.37 -8.58 21.50
CA PRO A 155 7.12 -7.28 20.91
C PRO A 155 7.22 -6.18 21.97
N GLU A 156 7.97 -5.12 21.63
CA GLU A 156 8.20 -3.94 22.49
C GLU A 156 7.44 -2.71 21.98
N ALA A 157 6.87 -2.78 20.78
CA ALA A 157 6.12 -1.73 20.14
C ALA A 157 5.09 -2.31 19.17
N LEU A 158 4.07 -1.54 18.84
CA LEU A 158 3.04 -1.91 17.86
C LEU A 158 3.65 -2.27 16.48
N ASP A 159 4.77 -1.64 16.12
CA ASP A 159 5.52 -1.91 14.88
C ASP A 159 5.95 -3.40 14.75
N PHE A 160 6.10 -4.13 15.86
CA PHE A 160 6.50 -5.54 15.87
C PHE A 160 5.33 -6.51 16.08
N ALA A 161 4.11 -6.01 16.19
CA ALA A 161 2.93 -6.82 16.51
C ALA A 161 1.80 -6.67 15.49
N GLY A 162 1.31 -5.44 15.26
CA GLY A 162 0.01 -5.20 14.66
C GLY A 162 -0.16 -5.71 13.23
N ALA A 163 0.62 -5.20 12.28
CA ALA A 163 0.49 -5.58 10.87
C ALA A 163 0.81 -7.07 10.64
N LEU A 164 1.76 -7.64 11.40
CA LEU A 164 2.05 -9.07 11.37
C LEU A 164 0.89 -9.90 11.90
N CYS A 165 0.30 -9.53 13.04
CA CYS A 165 -0.88 -10.19 13.60
C CYS A 165 -2.02 -10.25 12.59
N ALA A 166 -2.36 -9.11 11.99
CA ALA A 166 -3.41 -9.04 10.98
C ALA A 166 -3.11 -9.94 9.77
N ALA A 167 -1.87 -9.93 9.28
CA ALA A 167 -1.46 -10.76 8.14
C ALA A 167 -1.50 -12.26 8.47
N PHE A 168 -1.06 -12.67 9.67
CA PHE A 168 -1.09 -14.06 10.10
C PHE A 168 -2.51 -14.59 10.24
N ILE A 169 -3.44 -13.78 10.79
CA ILE A 169 -4.85 -14.14 10.85
C ILE A 169 -5.44 -14.27 9.43
N LYS A 170 -5.12 -13.33 8.51
CA LYS A 170 -5.56 -13.42 7.12
C LYS A 170 -5.03 -14.69 6.44
N ALA A 171 -3.73 -14.99 6.61
CA ALA A 171 -3.14 -16.21 6.07
C ALA A 171 -3.81 -17.48 6.59
N LYS A 172 -4.16 -17.53 7.89
CA LYS A 172 -4.94 -18.66 8.47
C LYS A 172 -6.32 -18.80 7.79
N LYS A 173 -7.03 -17.70 7.56
CA LYS A 173 -8.32 -17.72 6.85
C LYS A 173 -8.19 -18.26 5.43
N GLU A 174 -7.04 -18.01 4.77
CA GLU A 174 -6.73 -18.48 3.42
C GLU A 174 -6.07 -19.88 3.40
N GLY A 175 -6.01 -20.58 4.54
CA GLY A 175 -5.58 -21.98 4.61
C GLY A 175 -4.10 -22.20 4.94
N LEU A 176 -3.42 -21.24 5.56
CA LEU A 176 -2.07 -21.42 6.09
C LEU A 176 -2.00 -22.66 7.00
N LYS A 177 -1.01 -23.54 6.77
CA LYS A 177 -0.78 -24.78 7.54
C LYS A 177 0.15 -24.58 8.72
N ALA A 178 0.99 -23.55 8.71
CA ALA A 178 1.89 -23.24 9.82
C ALA A 178 1.13 -22.95 11.12
N ASN A 179 1.68 -23.36 12.25
CA ASN A 179 1.13 -23.01 13.55
C ASN A 179 1.45 -21.55 13.90
N ALA A 180 0.60 -20.64 13.46
CA ALA A 180 0.72 -19.20 13.70
C ALA A 180 0.04 -18.75 15.00
N ASP A 181 -0.72 -19.60 15.69
CA ASP A 181 -1.49 -19.24 16.88
C ASP A 181 -0.66 -18.66 18.03
N PRO A 182 0.52 -19.22 18.37
CA PRO A 182 1.35 -18.64 19.42
C PRO A 182 1.72 -17.18 19.14
N PHE A 183 2.02 -16.85 17.88
CA PHE A 183 2.34 -15.46 17.49
C PHE A 183 1.11 -14.56 17.55
N ILE A 184 0.00 -15.00 16.97
CA ILE A 184 -1.26 -14.25 16.97
C ILE A 184 -1.67 -13.92 18.41
N ASN A 185 -1.63 -14.91 19.32
CA ASN A 185 -1.99 -14.73 20.73
C ASN A 185 -1.03 -13.75 21.44
N ASN A 186 0.27 -13.87 21.19
CA ASN A 186 1.27 -12.99 21.77
C ASN A 186 1.12 -11.55 21.28
N TYR A 187 0.90 -11.36 19.98
CA TYR A 187 0.74 -10.03 19.39
C TYR A 187 -0.55 -9.35 19.87
N ILE A 188 -1.66 -10.08 19.90
CA ILE A 188 -2.92 -9.51 20.36
C ILE A 188 -2.91 -9.19 21.85
N ASP A 189 -2.23 -10.02 22.65
CA ASP A 189 -2.01 -9.74 24.08
C ASP A 189 -1.17 -8.49 24.26
N PHE A 190 -0.10 -8.32 23.48
CA PHE A 190 0.71 -7.10 23.54
C PHE A 190 -0.14 -5.86 23.19
N ILE A 191 -0.88 -5.87 22.08
CA ILE A 191 -1.70 -4.74 21.62
C ILE A 191 -2.78 -4.39 22.65
N SER A 192 -3.46 -5.40 23.18
CA SER A 192 -4.60 -5.21 24.07
C SER A 192 -4.23 -4.87 25.51
N ASN A 193 -3.14 -5.48 26.04
CA ASN A 193 -2.84 -5.49 27.48
C ASN A 193 -1.50 -4.86 27.87
N LYS A 194 -0.52 -4.79 26.94
CA LYS A 194 0.85 -4.36 27.29
C LYS A 194 1.25 -3.02 26.67
N GLN A 195 0.71 -2.70 25.49
CA GLN A 195 0.99 -1.42 24.84
C GLN A 195 0.52 -0.25 25.72
N PHE A 196 1.38 0.74 25.87
CA PHE A 196 1.07 1.97 26.61
C PHE A 196 -0.16 2.66 26.04
N ARG A 197 -1.01 3.16 26.95
CA ARG A 197 -2.24 3.89 26.60
C ARG A 197 -2.37 5.15 27.44
N LEU A 198 -2.96 6.19 26.88
CA LEU A 198 -3.41 7.37 27.63
C LEU A 198 -4.53 6.99 28.60
N LYS A 199 -4.84 7.89 29.54
CA LYS A 199 -5.89 7.68 30.58
C LYS A 199 -7.26 7.29 30.00
N ASP A 200 -7.59 7.75 28.80
CA ASP A 200 -8.84 7.41 28.11
C ASP A 200 -8.76 6.10 27.30
N GLY A 201 -7.61 5.41 27.37
CA GLY A 201 -7.35 4.15 26.70
C GLY A 201 -6.89 4.28 25.24
N THR A 202 -6.58 5.48 24.76
CA THR A 202 -5.95 5.66 23.43
C THR A 202 -4.56 5.07 23.43
N LEU A 203 -4.23 4.24 22.43
CA LEU A 203 -2.89 3.71 22.24
C LEU A 203 -1.91 4.86 21.98
N ALA A 204 -0.76 4.84 22.67
CA ALA A 204 0.20 5.92 22.63
C ALA A 204 1.63 5.42 22.80
N ARG A 205 2.59 6.34 22.62
CA ARG A 205 4.03 6.13 22.82
C ARG A 205 4.58 7.18 23.78
N ASN A 206 5.71 6.87 24.42
CA ASN A 206 6.47 7.84 25.21
C ASN A 206 7.72 8.31 24.45
N ARG A 207 7.54 8.60 23.15
CA ARG A 207 8.56 9.14 22.26
C ARG A 207 7.94 9.90 21.08
N PRO A 208 8.51 11.01 20.59
CA PRO A 208 9.74 11.67 21.09
C PRO A 208 9.53 12.35 22.46
N GLN A 209 8.29 12.56 22.89
CA GLN A 209 7.86 13.07 24.19
C GLN A 209 6.91 12.07 24.85
N ASP A 210 6.69 12.23 26.15
CA ASP A 210 5.69 11.43 26.86
C ASP A 210 4.28 11.68 26.30
N ASN A 211 3.44 10.67 26.35
CA ASN A 211 2.05 10.73 25.90
C ASN A 211 1.89 11.25 24.46
N THR A 212 2.68 10.67 23.54
CA THR A 212 2.66 11.01 22.11
C THR A 212 1.81 10.02 21.30
N LEU A 213 1.00 10.52 20.37
CA LEU A 213 0.34 9.72 19.36
C LEU A 213 1.05 9.89 18.01
N TRP A 214 1.34 8.77 17.37
CA TRP A 214 1.74 8.72 15.97
C TRP A 214 0.57 8.17 15.17
N LEU A 215 0.20 8.84 14.10
CA LEU A 215 -0.94 8.42 13.29
C LEU A 215 -0.80 6.99 12.75
N ASP A 216 0.44 6.56 12.53
CA ASP A 216 0.82 5.21 12.12
C ASP A 216 0.26 4.13 13.06
N ASP A 217 0.13 4.43 14.35
CA ASP A 217 -0.34 3.48 15.36
C ASP A 217 -1.79 3.03 15.16
N MET A 218 -2.59 3.78 14.40
CA MET A 218 -3.89 3.30 13.95
C MET A 218 -3.72 2.01 13.15
N PHE A 219 -2.82 1.99 12.17
CA PHE A 219 -2.59 0.79 11.35
C PHE A 219 -1.80 -0.29 12.10
N MET A 220 -0.90 0.12 12.99
CA MET A 220 -0.12 -0.84 13.77
C MET A 220 -0.93 -1.51 14.90
N SER A 221 -2.24 -1.25 15.00
CA SER A 221 -3.10 -1.86 16.03
C SER A 221 -4.47 -2.28 15.50
N VAL A 222 -5.22 -1.37 14.89
CA VAL A 222 -6.65 -1.57 14.56
C VAL A 222 -6.90 -2.73 13.62
N PRO A 223 -6.14 -2.97 12.53
CA PRO A 223 -6.36 -4.13 11.68
C PRO A 223 -6.19 -5.47 12.41
N ALA A 224 -5.25 -5.55 13.37
CA ALA A 224 -5.07 -6.77 14.18
C ALA A 224 -6.26 -7.01 15.09
N LEU A 225 -6.73 -5.97 15.79
CA LEU A 225 -7.94 -6.03 16.62
C LEU A 225 -9.16 -6.43 15.77
N ALA A 226 -9.36 -5.80 14.63
CA ALA A 226 -10.47 -6.09 13.71
C ALA A 226 -10.44 -7.55 13.22
N GLN A 227 -9.28 -8.05 12.79
CA GLN A 227 -9.13 -9.42 12.33
C GLN A 227 -9.32 -10.42 13.47
N MET A 228 -8.89 -10.09 14.70
CA MET A 228 -9.10 -10.93 15.89
C MET A 228 -10.59 -10.98 16.27
N GLY A 229 -11.28 -9.84 16.28
CA GLY A 229 -12.72 -9.79 16.47
C GLY A 229 -13.47 -10.66 15.47
N SER A 230 -13.09 -10.59 14.20
CA SER A 230 -13.66 -11.44 13.14
C SER A 230 -13.32 -12.93 13.28
N ALA A 231 -12.15 -13.27 13.81
CA ALA A 231 -11.73 -14.66 13.97
C ALA A 231 -12.35 -15.33 15.20
N THR A 232 -12.60 -14.57 16.27
CA THR A 232 -13.09 -15.08 17.56
C THR A 232 -14.59 -14.81 17.81
N GLY A 233 -15.16 -13.81 17.15
CA GLY A 233 -16.51 -13.29 17.46
C GLY A 233 -16.58 -12.42 18.73
N ASP A 234 -15.44 -12.17 19.40
CA ASP A 234 -15.38 -11.37 20.63
C ASP A 234 -15.46 -9.87 20.30
N VAL A 235 -16.57 -9.26 20.65
CA VAL A 235 -16.90 -7.86 20.33
C VAL A 235 -15.92 -6.85 20.94
N LYS A 236 -15.25 -7.19 22.05
CA LYS A 236 -14.28 -6.30 22.71
C LYS A 236 -13.16 -5.82 21.78
N TYR A 237 -12.76 -6.65 20.82
CA TYR A 237 -11.75 -6.28 19.85
C TYR A 237 -12.27 -5.27 18.82
N PHE A 238 -13.53 -5.39 18.42
CA PHE A 238 -14.18 -4.40 17.57
C PHE A 238 -14.42 -3.07 18.32
N ASP A 239 -14.85 -3.15 19.59
CA ASP A 239 -15.04 -1.97 20.43
C ASP A 239 -13.75 -1.18 20.58
N ASP A 240 -12.61 -1.85 20.87
CA ASP A 240 -11.30 -1.19 20.98
C ASP A 240 -10.85 -0.64 19.61
N ALA A 241 -11.00 -1.38 18.52
CA ALA A 241 -10.68 -0.94 17.17
C ALA A 241 -11.42 0.36 16.80
N VAL A 242 -12.73 0.40 17.00
CA VAL A 242 -13.57 1.59 16.76
C VAL A 242 -13.17 2.74 17.68
N LYS A 243 -12.91 2.45 18.96
CA LYS A 243 -12.45 3.43 19.94
C LYS A 243 -11.16 4.10 19.48
N GLN A 244 -10.16 3.33 19.02
CA GLN A 244 -8.91 3.87 18.52
C GLN A 244 -9.13 4.80 17.32
N VAL A 245 -9.88 4.37 16.30
CA VAL A 245 -10.20 5.23 15.14
C VAL A 245 -10.82 6.55 15.58
N ASN A 246 -11.82 6.51 16.46
CA ASN A 246 -12.52 7.71 16.92
C ASN A 246 -11.61 8.63 17.74
N GLN A 247 -10.78 8.09 18.62
CA GLN A 247 -9.90 8.88 19.49
C GLN A 247 -8.75 9.53 18.73
N PHE A 248 -8.15 8.84 17.77
CA PHE A 248 -7.16 9.40 16.87
C PHE A 248 -7.78 10.48 15.99
N SER A 249 -8.96 10.21 15.38
CA SER A 249 -9.65 11.19 14.54
C SER A 249 -9.99 12.47 15.30
N LYS A 250 -10.51 12.35 16.52
CA LYS A 250 -10.84 13.51 17.37
C LYS A 250 -9.65 14.42 17.62
N ARG A 251 -8.43 13.86 17.73
CA ARG A 251 -7.22 14.65 18.07
C ARG A 251 -6.44 15.13 16.85
N MET A 252 -6.47 14.37 15.77
CA MET A 252 -5.49 14.53 14.70
C MET A 252 -6.10 14.86 13.33
N PHE A 253 -7.42 14.68 13.14
CA PHE A 253 -8.07 15.01 11.88
C PHE A 253 -8.34 16.52 11.77
N ASN A 254 -7.90 17.12 10.67
CA ASN A 254 -8.20 18.50 10.34
C ASN A 254 -9.48 18.53 9.48
N GLU A 255 -10.60 18.92 10.07
CA GLU A 255 -11.91 18.93 9.41
C GLU A 255 -11.96 19.88 8.19
N GLN A 256 -11.20 20.96 8.20
CA GLN A 256 -11.17 21.93 7.07
C GLN A 256 -10.38 21.38 5.89
N LYS A 257 -9.30 20.64 6.15
CA LYS A 257 -8.44 20.06 5.11
C LYS A 257 -8.87 18.65 4.71
N GLY A 258 -9.64 17.96 5.54
CA GLY A 258 -10.03 16.57 5.29
C GLY A 258 -8.89 15.56 5.43
N ILE A 259 -7.79 15.92 6.11
CA ILE A 259 -6.59 15.09 6.28
C ILE A 259 -6.07 15.14 7.71
N TYR A 260 -5.24 14.15 8.09
CA TYR A 260 -4.67 14.03 9.43
C TYR A 260 -3.30 14.69 9.54
N MET A 261 -3.02 15.30 10.69
CA MET A 261 -1.62 15.56 11.09
C MET A 261 -0.92 14.27 11.51
N HIS A 262 0.42 14.20 11.36
CA HIS A 262 1.20 13.00 11.63
C HIS A 262 1.31 12.67 13.11
N GLY A 263 1.49 13.67 13.96
CA GLY A 263 1.76 13.48 15.38
C GLY A 263 1.00 14.43 16.29
N TRP A 264 0.68 13.94 17.49
CA TRP A 264 0.05 14.71 18.57
C TRP A 264 0.77 14.42 19.87
N VAL A 265 0.96 15.42 20.72
CA VAL A 265 1.63 15.32 22.04
C VAL A 265 0.72 15.94 23.11
N GLU A 266 0.41 15.20 24.17
CA GLU A 266 -0.56 15.63 25.19
C GLU A 266 -0.18 16.95 25.87
N SER A 267 1.11 17.20 26.11
CA SER A 267 1.60 18.41 26.77
C SER A 267 1.62 19.66 25.87
N MET A 268 1.39 19.52 24.55
CA MET A 268 1.41 20.63 23.59
C MET A 268 0.02 21.22 23.43
N SER A 269 -0.13 22.53 23.63
CA SER A 269 -1.38 23.25 23.36
C SER A 269 -1.60 23.53 21.88
N VAL A 270 -0.51 23.65 21.09
CA VAL A 270 -0.52 23.84 19.64
C VAL A 270 0.43 22.83 19.02
N HIS A 271 -0.04 22.15 17.98
CA HIS A 271 0.74 21.13 17.27
C HIS A 271 1.19 21.64 15.89
N PRO A 272 2.43 21.37 15.47
CA PRO A 272 2.81 21.55 14.07
C PRO A 272 2.04 20.53 13.22
N GLN A 273 1.17 21.03 12.35
CA GLN A 273 0.31 20.17 11.53
C GLN A 273 1.02 19.74 10.25
N PHE A 274 1.96 18.81 10.38
CA PHE A 274 2.58 18.18 9.23
C PHE A 274 1.70 17.02 8.74
N HIS A 275 1.13 17.18 7.55
CA HIS A 275 0.24 16.19 6.92
C HIS A 275 1.07 15.21 6.09
N TRP A 276 1.88 14.37 6.78
CA TRP A 276 2.74 13.40 6.11
C TRP A 276 1.90 12.34 5.37
N ALA A 277 2.20 12.16 4.06
CA ALA A 277 1.37 11.36 3.18
C ALA A 277 1.25 9.91 3.63
N ARG A 278 2.35 9.22 3.93
CA ARG A 278 2.27 7.81 4.33
C ARG A 278 1.52 7.59 5.64
N ALA A 279 1.61 8.50 6.60
CA ALA A 279 0.81 8.41 7.83
C ALA A 279 -0.70 8.53 7.53
N ASN A 280 -1.10 9.45 6.65
CA ASN A 280 -2.47 9.53 6.13
C ASN A 280 -2.86 8.26 5.37
N GLY A 281 -1.91 7.65 4.64
CA GLY A 281 -2.11 6.34 4.02
C GLY A 281 -2.44 5.26 5.05
N TRP A 282 -1.69 5.18 6.13
CA TRP A 282 -1.98 4.25 7.22
C TRP A 282 -3.36 4.47 7.82
N ALA A 283 -3.77 5.72 8.01
CA ALA A 283 -5.09 6.05 8.57
C ALA A 283 -6.24 5.60 7.66
N VAL A 284 -6.19 5.91 6.35
CA VAL A 284 -7.25 5.48 5.41
C VAL A 284 -7.27 3.96 5.25
N MET A 285 -6.10 3.33 5.19
CA MET A 285 -5.98 1.87 5.12
C MET A 285 -6.55 1.19 6.36
N THR A 286 -6.32 1.75 7.55
CA THR A 286 -6.91 1.27 8.80
C THR A 286 -8.43 1.20 8.72
N MET A 287 -9.06 2.26 8.24
CA MET A 287 -10.53 2.33 8.21
C MET A 287 -11.14 1.35 7.21
N VAL A 288 -10.54 1.16 6.04
CA VAL A 288 -11.04 0.16 5.07
C VAL A 288 -10.83 -1.26 5.57
N GLU A 289 -9.71 -1.54 6.26
CA GLU A 289 -9.43 -2.84 6.86
C GLU A 289 -10.37 -3.17 8.02
N LEU A 290 -10.73 -2.18 8.84
CA LEU A 290 -11.70 -2.33 9.92
C LEU A 290 -13.09 -2.60 9.36
N LEU A 291 -13.57 -1.76 8.44
CA LEU A 291 -14.92 -1.87 7.86
C LEU A 291 -15.12 -3.18 7.08
N GLU A 292 -14.05 -3.77 6.54
CA GLU A 292 -14.10 -5.06 5.85
C GLU A 292 -14.67 -6.19 6.72
N VAL A 293 -14.40 -6.13 8.04
CA VAL A 293 -14.75 -7.20 8.98
C VAL A 293 -15.63 -6.73 10.14
N LEU A 294 -15.79 -5.43 10.35
CA LEU A 294 -16.68 -4.88 11.38
C LEU A 294 -18.12 -5.22 11.04
N PRO A 295 -18.89 -5.84 11.92
CA PRO A 295 -20.31 -6.11 11.67
C PRO A 295 -21.09 -4.82 11.38
N LYS A 296 -21.92 -4.82 10.34
CA LYS A 296 -22.71 -3.62 9.95
C LYS A 296 -23.66 -3.12 11.03
N ASN A 297 -24.08 -4.01 11.92
CA ASN A 297 -24.93 -3.69 13.09
C ASN A 297 -24.12 -3.22 14.31
N HIS A 298 -22.79 -3.16 14.24
CA HIS A 298 -21.98 -2.61 15.32
C HIS A 298 -22.24 -1.11 15.47
N PRO A 299 -22.45 -0.58 16.71
CA PRO A 299 -22.80 0.83 16.91
C PRO A 299 -21.82 1.83 16.31
N GLY A 300 -20.54 1.48 16.25
CA GLY A 300 -19.47 2.31 15.69
C GLY A 300 -19.33 2.26 14.17
N TYR A 301 -20.04 1.33 13.47
CA TYR A 301 -19.89 1.19 12.02
C TYR A 301 -20.21 2.50 11.25
N PRO A 302 -21.32 3.21 11.52
CA PRO A 302 -21.65 4.45 10.81
C PRO A 302 -20.60 5.55 11.01
N GLN A 303 -20.01 5.63 12.21
CA GLN A 303 -19.01 6.65 12.54
C GLN A 303 -17.70 6.39 11.78
N VAL A 304 -17.21 5.15 11.77
CA VAL A 304 -16.00 4.76 11.02
C VAL A 304 -16.20 4.98 9.52
N LEU A 305 -17.37 4.62 8.98
CA LEU A 305 -17.70 4.84 7.58
C LEU A 305 -17.73 6.32 7.21
N ALA A 306 -18.36 7.16 8.02
CA ALA A 306 -18.41 8.59 7.80
C ALA A 306 -17.00 9.22 7.86
N GLN A 307 -16.14 8.78 8.78
CA GLN A 307 -14.77 9.24 8.88
C GLN A 307 -13.94 8.81 7.67
N LEU A 308 -14.10 7.57 7.17
CA LEU A 308 -13.47 7.10 5.95
C LEU A 308 -13.86 7.99 4.75
N GLN A 309 -15.17 8.25 4.60
CA GLN A 309 -15.70 9.06 3.50
C GLN A 309 -15.14 10.49 3.51
N LYS A 310 -15.10 11.15 4.67
CA LYS A 310 -14.48 12.47 4.85
C LYS A 310 -13.01 12.46 4.47
N HIS A 311 -12.28 11.46 4.93
CA HIS A 311 -10.85 11.36 4.68
C HIS A 311 -10.55 11.12 3.20
N ILE A 312 -11.27 10.22 2.53
CA ILE A 312 -11.11 9.99 1.08
C ILE A 312 -11.44 11.28 0.30
N ALA A 313 -12.52 11.97 0.64
CA ALA A 313 -12.89 13.22 -0.01
C ALA A 313 -11.81 14.30 0.16
N GLY A 314 -11.15 14.36 1.32
CA GLY A 314 -10.02 15.25 1.55
C GLY A 314 -8.78 14.84 0.73
N LEU A 315 -8.41 13.55 0.79
CA LEU A 315 -7.21 13.04 0.12
C LEU A 315 -7.20 13.31 -1.38
N VAL A 316 -8.32 13.09 -2.09
CA VAL A 316 -8.35 13.25 -3.56
C VAL A 316 -8.13 14.69 -4.00
N GLN A 317 -8.37 15.68 -3.13
CA GLN A 317 -8.11 17.09 -3.43
C GLN A 317 -6.61 17.43 -3.49
N TYR A 318 -5.76 16.57 -2.91
CA TYR A 318 -4.30 16.74 -2.90
C TYR A 318 -3.60 15.84 -3.92
N GLN A 319 -4.33 15.14 -4.79
CA GLN A 319 -3.71 14.35 -5.85
C GLN A 319 -3.07 15.31 -6.87
N ASP A 320 -1.79 15.08 -7.16
CA ASP A 320 -1.07 15.80 -8.20
C ASP A 320 -1.55 15.39 -9.59
N GLY A 321 -1.40 16.31 -10.57
CA GLY A 321 -1.81 16.06 -11.95
C GLY A 321 -1.13 14.86 -12.63
N THR A 322 -0.03 14.35 -12.05
CA THR A 322 0.64 13.12 -12.50
C THR A 322 0.03 11.85 -11.90
N GLY A 323 -0.95 11.97 -11.00
CA GLY A 323 -1.59 10.86 -10.29
C GLY A 323 -0.96 10.52 -8.94
N PHE A 324 0.18 11.10 -8.60
CA PHE A 324 0.83 10.92 -7.30
C PHE A 324 0.24 11.82 -6.21
N TRP A 325 0.68 11.58 -4.97
CA TRP A 325 0.60 12.52 -3.85
C TRP A 325 2.00 12.89 -3.39
N HIS A 326 2.13 14.11 -2.89
CA HIS A 326 3.37 14.65 -2.37
C HIS A 326 3.70 14.10 -0.99
N GLN A 327 4.98 14.15 -0.58
CA GLN A 327 5.50 13.71 0.72
C GLN A 327 4.76 14.36 1.91
N LEU A 328 4.45 15.65 1.80
CA LEU A 328 3.49 16.38 2.64
C LEU A 328 2.30 16.76 1.76
N LEU A 329 1.10 16.30 2.12
CA LEU A 329 -0.08 16.39 1.28
C LEU A 329 -0.44 17.82 0.86
N ASP A 330 -0.30 18.78 1.76
CA ASP A 330 -0.63 20.19 1.56
C ASP A 330 0.60 21.03 1.16
N LYS A 331 1.69 20.39 0.68
CA LYS A 331 2.94 21.02 0.23
C LYS A 331 3.35 20.43 -1.12
N ASN A 332 2.89 21.05 -2.19
CA ASN A 332 3.14 20.59 -3.57
C ASN A 332 4.58 20.84 -4.08
N ASP A 333 5.43 21.45 -3.28
CA ASP A 333 6.87 21.60 -3.50
C ASP A 333 7.71 20.47 -2.86
N THR A 334 7.07 19.51 -2.17
CA THR A 334 7.73 18.29 -1.72
C THR A 334 7.72 17.22 -2.83
N TYR A 335 8.61 16.23 -2.72
CA TYR A 335 8.68 15.19 -3.74
C TYR A 335 7.41 14.31 -3.78
N LEU A 336 7.16 13.70 -4.95
CA LEU A 336 6.08 12.73 -5.17
C LEU A 336 6.45 11.40 -4.48
N GLU A 337 5.56 10.89 -3.62
CA GLU A 337 5.86 9.76 -2.73
C GLU A 337 5.10 8.51 -3.16
N THR A 338 5.84 7.46 -3.51
CA THR A 338 5.28 6.26 -4.14
C THR A 338 4.50 5.38 -3.17
N SER A 339 4.98 5.20 -1.92
CA SER A 339 4.31 4.28 -0.99
C SER A 339 2.94 4.81 -0.54
N ALA A 340 2.84 6.11 -0.26
CA ALA A 340 1.56 6.73 0.07
C ALA A 340 0.59 6.67 -1.10
N THR A 341 1.06 6.97 -2.32
CA THR A 341 0.24 6.88 -3.53
C THR A 341 -0.32 5.48 -3.73
N ALA A 342 0.49 4.44 -3.53
CA ALA A 342 0.05 3.06 -3.61
C ALA A 342 -0.98 2.70 -2.51
N ILE A 343 -0.77 3.18 -1.27
CA ILE A 343 -1.73 2.97 -0.18
C ILE A 343 -3.07 3.65 -0.49
N TYR A 344 -3.05 4.86 -1.06
CA TYR A 344 -4.28 5.56 -1.45
C TYR A 344 -5.00 4.85 -2.59
N ALA A 345 -4.27 4.44 -3.63
CA ALA A 345 -4.82 3.66 -4.74
C ALA A 345 -5.52 2.40 -4.22
N TYR A 346 -4.86 1.64 -3.33
CA TYR A 346 -5.45 0.47 -2.66
C TYR A 346 -6.70 0.82 -1.87
N SER A 347 -6.58 1.78 -0.95
CA SER A 347 -7.64 2.06 0.03
C SER A 347 -8.89 2.64 -0.62
N ILE A 348 -8.73 3.53 -1.60
CA ILE A 348 -9.85 4.12 -2.35
C ILE A 348 -10.49 3.06 -3.26
N ALA A 349 -9.68 2.25 -3.97
CA ALA A 349 -10.20 1.14 -4.79
C ALA A 349 -11.00 0.15 -3.93
N ARG A 350 -10.48 -0.23 -2.76
CA ARG A 350 -11.18 -1.09 -1.79
C ARG A 350 -12.49 -0.45 -1.33
N ALA A 351 -12.48 0.84 -1.00
CA ALA A 351 -13.68 1.56 -0.59
C ALA A 351 -14.75 1.58 -1.71
N ILE A 352 -14.34 1.72 -2.97
CA ILE A 352 -15.22 1.61 -4.14
C ILE A 352 -15.76 0.18 -4.27
N ASN A 353 -14.91 -0.82 -4.26
CA ASN A 353 -15.28 -2.23 -4.45
C ASN A 353 -16.20 -2.75 -3.33
N ARG A 354 -16.18 -2.13 -2.15
CA ARG A 354 -17.09 -2.43 -1.02
C ARG A 354 -18.33 -1.53 -0.96
N GLY A 355 -18.46 -0.57 -1.87
CA GLY A 355 -19.58 0.37 -1.89
C GLY A 355 -19.57 1.40 -0.74
N TYR A 356 -18.39 1.68 -0.16
CA TYR A 356 -18.25 2.70 0.89
C TYR A 356 -18.23 4.10 0.32
N VAL A 357 -17.76 4.27 -0.91
CA VAL A 357 -17.72 5.53 -1.64
C VAL A 357 -18.19 5.33 -3.08
N ASP A 358 -18.60 6.43 -3.72
CA ASP A 358 -19.13 6.41 -5.08
C ASP A 358 -18.03 6.10 -6.12
N LYS A 359 -18.32 5.14 -6.98
CA LYS A 359 -17.39 4.67 -8.02
C LYS A 359 -17.14 5.73 -9.10
N MET A 360 -18.19 6.42 -9.55
CA MET A 360 -18.07 7.41 -10.62
C MET A 360 -17.17 8.57 -10.20
N THR A 361 -17.29 8.98 -8.94
CA THR A 361 -16.52 10.08 -8.36
C THR A 361 -15.06 9.74 -8.19
N TYR A 362 -14.74 8.53 -7.67
CA TYR A 362 -13.40 8.26 -7.14
C TYR A 362 -12.55 7.31 -7.99
N ALA A 363 -13.14 6.52 -8.91
CA ALA A 363 -12.36 5.59 -9.71
C ALA A 363 -11.34 6.27 -10.64
N PRO A 364 -11.61 7.44 -11.26
CA PRO A 364 -10.60 8.14 -12.04
C PRO A 364 -9.31 8.42 -11.27
N ALA A 365 -9.44 8.90 -10.02
CA ALA A 365 -8.29 9.15 -9.14
C ALA A 365 -7.49 7.88 -8.84
N VAL A 366 -8.18 6.75 -8.63
CA VAL A 366 -7.55 5.44 -8.43
C VAL A 366 -6.76 5.00 -9.65
N LEU A 367 -7.33 5.12 -10.85
CA LEU A 367 -6.67 4.68 -12.09
C LEU A 367 -5.45 5.56 -12.40
N LEU A 368 -5.54 6.88 -12.18
CA LEU A 368 -4.39 7.78 -12.29
C LEU A 368 -3.30 7.42 -11.28
N ALA A 369 -3.67 7.14 -10.03
CA ALA A 369 -2.72 6.72 -8.99
C ALA A 369 -2.02 5.41 -9.35
N TRP A 370 -2.76 4.42 -9.86
CA TRP A 370 -2.14 3.17 -10.30
C TRP A 370 -1.18 3.39 -11.48
N ASN A 371 -1.58 4.17 -12.48
CA ASN A 371 -0.72 4.50 -13.61
C ASN A 371 0.60 5.12 -13.13
N ALA A 372 0.51 6.07 -12.20
CA ALA A 372 1.66 6.72 -11.58
C ALA A 372 2.56 5.70 -10.85
N VAL A 373 2.00 4.88 -9.95
CA VAL A 373 2.73 3.85 -9.21
C VAL A 373 3.41 2.83 -10.12
N ALA A 374 2.74 2.40 -11.20
CA ALA A 374 3.29 1.43 -12.16
C ALA A 374 4.58 1.95 -12.81
N THR A 375 4.73 3.27 -13.03
CA THR A 375 5.97 3.87 -13.57
C THR A 375 7.15 3.79 -12.61
N LYS A 376 6.89 3.57 -11.32
CA LYS A 376 7.93 3.49 -10.27
C LYS A 376 8.38 2.06 -9.97
N VAL A 377 7.78 1.06 -10.61
CA VAL A 377 8.27 -0.32 -10.54
C VAL A 377 9.19 -0.56 -11.74
N ASN A 378 10.50 -0.51 -11.50
CA ASN A 378 11.50 -0.68 -12.56
C ASN A 378 11.58 -2.14 -13.08
N ASP A 379 12.39 -2.37 -14.11
CA ASP A 379 12.50 -3.71 -14.74
C ASP A 379 13.09 -4.79 -13.82
N LYS A 380 13.78 -4.39 -12.75
CA LYS A 380 14.27 -5.31 -11.72
C LYS A 380 13.20 -5.65 -10.67
N GLY A 381 12.03 -5.03 -10.73
CA GLY A 381 10.95 -5.16 -9.74
C GLY A 381 11.14 -4.33 -8.48
N GLN A 382 12.09 -3.38 -8.49
CA GLN A 382 12.32 -2.47 -7.39
C GLN A 382 11.32 -1.31 -7.44
N VAL A 383 10.82 -0.88 -6.27
CA VAL A 383 9.89 0.25 -6.14
C VAL A 383 10.68 1.52 -5.81
N GLU A 384 10.71 2.43 -6.78
CA GLU A 384 11.40 3.72 -6.69
C GLU A 384 10.53 4.79 -6.01
N GLY A 385 11.15 5.88 -5.53
CA GLY A 385 10.42 7.01 -4.94
C GLY A 385 9.75 6.72 -3.60
N THR A 386 10.15 5.66 -2.92
CA THR A 386 9.63 5.29 -1.61
C THR A 386 10.42 5.95 -0.49
N CYS A 387 9.75 6.76 0.33
CA CYS A 387 10.30 7.35 1.54
C CYS A 387 10.73 6.25 2.53
N VAL A 388 11.94 6.36 3.08
CA VAL A 388 12.44 5.45 4.13
C VAL A 388 11.60 5.53 5.40
N GLY A 389 11.87 4.65 6.37
CA GLY A 389 11.29 4.70 7.71
C GLY A 389 11.41 6.09 8.31
N THR A 390 10.30 6.65 8.80
CA THR A 390 10.20 8.05 9.22
C THR A 390 9.56 8.12 10.59
N GLY A 391 10.24 8.79 11.50
CA GLY A 391 9.69 9.13 12.79
C GLY A 391 8.85 10.40 12.76
N MET A 392 8.43 10.88 13.94
CA MET A 392 7.71 12.12 14.09
C MET A 392 8.70 13.28 14.26
N GLY A 393 8.60 14.31 13.40
CA GLY A 393 9.39 15.54 13.47
C GLY A 393 8.55 16.76 13.85
N PHE A 394 9.23 17.80 14.36
CA PHE A 394 8.59 19.06 14.79
C PHE A 394 8.94 20.24 13.89
N ASP A 395 9.66 19.99 12.79
CA ASP A 395 10.03 20.99 11.80
C ASP A 395 9.76 20.49 10.38
N PRO A 396 9.56 21.39 9.40
CA PRO A 396 9.25 20.97 8.04
C PRO A 396 10.43 20.30 7.33
N ALA A 397 11.67 20.72 7.61
CA ALA A 397 12.86 20.19 6.95
C ALA A 397 13.01 18.69 7.19
N PHE A 398 12.62 18.21 8.38
CA PHE A 398 12.58 16.78 8.71
C PHE A 398 11.81 15.97 7.67
N TYR A 399 10.66 16.45 7.20
CA TYR A 399 9.82 15.75 6.21
C TYR A 399 10.28 16.00 4.77
N TYR A 400 10.65 17.24 4.43
CA TYR A 400 11.09 17.64 3.09
C TYR A 400 12.30 16.86 2.60
N TYR A 401 13.25 16.61 3.51
CA TYR A 401 14.53 15.98 3.16
C TYR A 401 14.63 14.50 3.58
N ARG A 402 13.50 13.85 3.91
CA ARG A 402 13.55 12.39 4.11
C ARG A 402 14.01 11.70 2.82
N PRO A 403 15.02 10.81 2.91
CA PRO A 403 15.51 10.14 1.71
C PRO A 403 14.50 9.13 1.17
N VAL A 404 14.62 8.83 -0.11
CA VAL A 404 13.93 7.74 -0.79
C VAL A 404 14.91 6.61 -1.11
N SER A 405 14.43 5.36 -1.13
CA SER A 405 15.26 4.21 -1.43
C SER A 405 14.45 3.07 -2.04
N VAL A 406 15.03 2.37 -2.99
CA VAL A 406 14.47 1.11 -3.52
C VAL A 406 14.50 -0.02 -2.51
N PHE A 407 15.26 0.11 -1.42
CA PHE A 407 15.27 -0.83 -0.30
C PHE A 407 14.37 -0.39 0.86
N ALA A 408 13.60 0.69 0.70
CA ALA A 408 12.56 1.05 1.65
C ALA A 408 11.41 0.04 1.52
N ALA A 409 11.26 -0.81 2.53
CA ALA A 409 10.30 -1.92 2.54
C ALA A 409 8.83 -1.48 2.39
N HIS A 410 8.54 -0.23 2.71
CA HIS A 410 7.22 0.40 2.67
C HIS A 410 6.57 0.46 1.27
N GLY A 411 7.36 0.36 0.19
CA GLY A 411 6.83 0.46 -1.17
C GLY A 411 6.14 -0.83 -1.64
N TYR A 412 6.65 -1.96 -1.26
CA TYR A 412 6.33 -3.25 -1.89
C TYR A 412 4.94 -3.79 -1.57
N GLY A 413 4.63 -3.90 -0.28
CA GLY A 413 3.31 -4.33 0.16
C GLY A 413 2.17 -3.47 -0.40
N PRO A 414 2.25 -2.14 -0.31
CA PRO A 414 1.27 -1.24 -0.90
C PRO A 414 1.09 -1.38 -2.41
N VAL A 415 2.18 -1.56 -3.18
CA VAL A 415 2.08 -1.78 -4.64
C VAL A 415 1.33 -3.07 -4.96
N LEU A 416 1.62 -4.16 -4.23
CA LEU A 416 0.90 -5.43 -4.38
C LEU A 416 -0.59 -5.27 -4.07
N LEU A 417 -0.92 -4.59 -2.96
CA LEU A 417 -2.30 -4.32 -2.56
C LEU A 417 -3.03 -3.46 -3.61
N ALA A 418 -2.40 -2.37 -4.07
CA ALA A 418 -2.98 -1.46 -5.05
C ALA A 418 -3.29 -2.16 -6.38
N GLY A 419 -2.31 -2.86 -6.95
CA GLY A 419 -2.50 -3.57 -8.21
C GLY A 419 -3.58 -4.63 -8.11
N ALA A 420 -3.59 -5.41 -7.03
CA ALA A 420 -4.60 -6.43 -6.80
C ALA A 420 -6.01 -5.82 -6.69
N GLU A 421 -6.19 -4.73 -5.93
CA GLU A 421 -7.49 -4.11 -5.76
C GLU A 421 -7.99 -3.40 -7.03
N VAL A 422 -7.06 -2.84 -7.83
CA VAL A 422 -7.39 -2.26 -9.15
C VAL A 422 -7.80 -3.36 -10.12
N ILE A 423 -7.18 -4.55 -10.13
CA ILE A 423 -7.65 -5.70 -10.92
C ILE A 423 -9.10 -6.04 -10.55
N LEU A 424 -9.43 -6.07 -9.25
CA LEU A 424 -10.79 -6.33 -8.79
C LEU A 424 -11.77 -5.24 -9.24
N LEU A 425 -11.37 -3.96 -9.19
CA LEU A 425 -12.16 -2.84 -9.70
C LEU A 425 -12.46 -2.99 -11.20
N LEU A 426 -11.48 -3.41 -11.99
CA LEU A 426 -11.61 -3.59 -13.44
C LEU A 426 -12.41 -4.85 -13.81
N ASN A 427 -12.59 -5.82 -12.90
CA ASN A 427 -13.48 -6.96 -13.12
C ASN A 427 -14.96 -6.53 -13.14
N ASP A 428 -15.33 -5.56 -12.31
CA ASP A 428 -16.72 -5.15 -12.09
C ASP A 428 -17.07 -3.82 -12.75
N SER A 429 -16.14 -3.25 -13.56
CA SER A 429 -16.33 -1.89 -14.08
C SER A 429 -15.54 -1.70 -15.38
N GLN A 430 -16.20 -1.02 -16.34
CA GLN A 430 -15.55 -0.58 -17.56
C GLN A 430 -15.32 0.93 -17.52
N PHE A 431 -14.18 1.35 -18.06
CA PHE A 431 -13.80 2.74 -18.14
C PHE A 431 -13.51 3.15 -19.58
N GLN A 432 -13.64 4.41 -19.88
CA GLN A 432 -13.31 5.03 -21.17
C GLN A 432 -12.60 6.36 -20.97
N ILE A 433 -11.84 6.78 -21.98
CA ILE A 433 -11.33 8.14 -22.04
C ILE A 433 -12.32 8.94 -22.89
N ASN A 434 -12.90 9.96 -22.30
CA ASN A 434 -13.84 10.85 -22.96
C ASN A 434 -13.53 12.28 -22.51
N ASP A 435 -13.61 13.25 -23.45
CA ASP A 435 -13.24 14.65 -23.20
C ASP A 435 -11.89 14.81 -22.49
N SER A 436 -10.90 13.99 -22.88
CA SER A 436 -9.55 13.94 -22.30
C SER A 436 -9.53 13.61 -20.80
N SER A 437 -10.50 12.84 -20.31
CA SER A 437 -10.52 12.35 -18.92
C SER A 437 -10.94 10.89 -18.84
N ILE A 438 -10.54 10.22 -17.75
CA ILE A 438 -10.97 8.85 -17.44
C ILE A 438 -12.37 8.92 -16.84
N GLN A 439 -13.31 8.17 -17.40
CA GLN A 439 -14.69 8.14 -16.96
C GLN A 439 -15.20 6.69 -16.87
N LEU A 440 -16.14 6.45 -15.94
CA LEU A 440 -16.87 5.18 -15.86
C LEU A 440 -17.78 5.05 -17.07
N LYS A 441 -17.72 3.92 -17.78
CA LYS A 441 -18.63 3.60 -18.87
C LYS A 441 -19.97 3.14 -18.31
N ILE A 442 -21.02 3.91 -18.53
CA ILE A 442 -22.40 3.57 -18.12
C ILE A 442 -23.03 2.76 -19.24
N GLU A 443 -23.41 1.51 -18.94
CA GLU A 443 -24.16 0.68 -19.90
C GLU A 443 -25.53 1.33 -20.21
N GLY A 444 -25.89 1.40 -21.50
CA GLY A 444 -27.20 1.89 -21.96
C GLY A 444 -27.30 3.37 -22.29
N LYS A 445 -26.28 4.17 -22.12
CA LYS A 445 -26.17 5.51 -22.75
C LYS A 445 -25.35 5.40 -24.04
N ASN A 446 -26.03 5.08 -25.15
CA ASN A 446 -25.46 5.30 -26.48
C ASN A 446 -25.08 6.77 -26.59
N ASN A 447 -23.85 7.04 -26.99
CA ASN A 447 -23.35 8.37 -27.29
C ASN A 447 -24.32 9.10 -28.26
N LEU A 448 -25.19 9.95 -27.72
CA LEU A 448 -26.07 10.83 -28.46
C LEU A 448 -25.37 12.13 -28.90
N HIS A 449 -24.05 12.13 -28.96
CA HIS A 449 -23.25 13.21 -29.54
C HIS A 449 -22.17 12.59 -30.45
N LYS A 450 -22.59 12.29 -31.70
CA LYS A 450 -21.71 12.29 -32.86
C LYS A 450 -21.90 13.61 -33.60
#